data_d44bbc5a37dca4e5ce9303b14ba07309
#
_entry.id   d44bbc5a37dca4e5ce9303b14ba07309
#
_cell.length_a   1.000
_cell.length_b   1.000
_cell.length_c   1.000
_cell.angle_alpha   90.00
_cell.angle_beta   90.00
_cell.angle_gamma   90.00
#
_symmetry.space_group_name_H-M   'P 1'
#
loop_
_entity.id
_entity.type
_entity.pdbx_description
1 polymer ?
#
loop_
_entity_poly.entity_id
_entity_poly.type
_entity_poly.pdbx_seq_one_letter_code
_entity_poly.pdbx_strand_id
1 'polypeptide(L)'
;MEMIIAGAATIDRLDAMKLFVRVAELGSFAAVAQQLGVARSVVTRQVAALEAHLGVKLMARSTRRLSLTSAGTAYLEKCRVILNLVDAAESDVAEERRAPRGNIRMSLPLSFGLKRLAPLLLEFAQRYPEVGLDMDYTDRRVNLIEEAIDLSIRLTRKLQGGDVVRRIGSGRMQVVAAPDYLARHGRPQHPSELIHHECLGYTSAGAVQSWQFMVAGKLESFPVRSRVQANNGEVLTEAAAQGLGISLQPDFILDRFLAAGRVEPILTAFPAPELGIYAILPSNRHVPHRVRVLMDFLAARVGVA
;
A
#
# COMPACT_ATOMS: atom_id res chain seq x y z
N MET A 1 42.23 -23.60 -37.42
CA MET A 1 40.89 -24.23 -37.54
C MET A 1 39.97 -23.34 -36.73
N GLU A 2 39.53 -22.25 -37.33
CA GLU A 2 38.65 -21.25 -36.74
C GLU A 2 37.22 -21.82 -36.71
N MET A 3 36.71 -21.93 -35.49
CA MET A 3 35.31 -22.30 -35.28
C MET A 3 34.47 -21.05 -35.33
N ILE A 4 33.84 -20.81 -36.46
CA ILE A 4 32.86 -19.72 -36.69
C ILE A 4 31.70 -19.95 -35.73
N ILE A 5 31.61 -19.12 -34.67
CA ILE A 5 30.44 -19.05 -33.82
C ILE A 5 29.36 -18.35 -34.65
N ALA A 6 28.40 -19.12 -35.17
CA ALA A 6 27.22 -18.66 -35.88
C ALA A 6 26.47 -17.65 -34.98
N GLY A 7 26.24 -16.46 -35.52
CA GLY A 7 25.56 -15.35 -34.83
C GLY A 7 24.17 -15.72 -34.35
N ALA A 8 24.06 -16.07 -33.10
CA ALA A 8 22.80 -15.92 -32.36
C ALA A 8 22.51 -14.44 -32.28
N ALA A 9 21.43 -13.97 -32.90
CA ALA A 9 20.95 -12.60 -32.76
C ALA A 9 20.89 -12.27 -31.27
N THR A 10 21.76 -11.38 -30.81
CA THR A 10 21.86 -11.00 -29.40
C THR A 10 20.53 -10.36 -29.03
N ILE A 11 19.72 -11.10 -28.25
CA ILE A 11 18.46 -10.55 -27.74
C ILE A 11 18.77 -9.42 -26.77
N ASP A 12 18.19 -8.24 -26.98
CA ASP A 12 18.15 -7.24 -25.93
C ASP A 12 17.16 -7.72 -24.86
N ARG A 13 17.72 -8.26 -23.78
CA ARG A 13 16.92 -8.85 -22.69
C ARG A 13 16.06 -7.81 -21.98
N LEU A 14 16.54 -6.59 -21.83
CA LEU A 14 15.79 -5.53 -21.17
C LEU A 14 14.57 -5.13 -22.01
N ASP A 15 14.76 -4.95 -23.32
CA ASP A 15 13.65 -4.66 -24.23
C ASP A 15 12.65 -5.82 -24.32
N ALA A 16 13.14 -7.06 -24.35
CA ALA A 16 12.27 -8.22 -24.32
C ALA A 16 11.49 -8.37 -23.01
N MET A 17 12.09 -8.03 -21.86
CA MET A 17 11.41 -7.95 -20.56
C MET A 17 10.36 -6.83 -20.55
N LYS A 18 10.67 -5.64 -21.06
CA LYS A 18 9.70 -4.52 -21.19
C LYS A 18 8.49 -4.93 -22.01
N LEU A 19 8.71 -5.57 -23.16
CA LEU A 19 7.62 -6.08 -24.02
C LEU A 19 6.79 -7.17 -23.35
N PHE A 20 7.44 -8.11 -22.64
CA PHE A 20 6.75 -9.16 -21.90
C PHE A 20 5.83 -8.56 -20.81
N VAL A 21 6.34 -7.63 -20.00
CA VAL A 21 5.54 -6.94 -18.96
C VAL A 21 4.33 -6.24 -19.58
N ARG A 22 4.52 -5.48 -20.68
CA ARG A 22 3.43 -4.78 -21.36
C ARG A 22 2.38 -5.72 -21.95
N VAL A 23 2.82 -6.85 -22.51
CA VAL A 23 1.88 -7.86 -23.05
C VAL A 23 1.10 -8.53 -21.91
N ALA A 24 1.72 -8.76 -20.77
CA ALA A 24 1.05 -9.29 -19.58
C ALA A 24 -0.01 -8.32 -19.01
N GLU A 25 0.30 -7.03 -19.00
CA GLU A 25 -0.61 -5.98 -18.50
C GLU A 25 -1.81 -5.75 -19.43
N LEU A 26 -1.57 -5.64 -20.73
CA LEU A 26 -2.63 -5.36 -21.72
C LEU A 26 -3.37 -6.63 -22.20
N GLY A 27 -2.87 -7.82 -21.87
CA GLY A 27 -3.43 -9.08 -22.32
C GLY A 27 -3.43 -9.28 -23.84
N SER A 28 -2.66 -8.45 -24.60
CA SER A 28 -2.72 -8.44 -26.06
C SER A 28 -1.40 -8.01 -26.73
N PHE A 29 -0.83 -8.89 -27.53
CA PHE A 29 0.31 -8.56 -28.39
C PHE A 29 0.00 -7.47 -29.45
N ALA A 30 -1.24 -7.43 -29.93
CA ALA A 30 -1.66 -6.45 -30.92
C ALA A 30 -1.77 -5.04 -30.27
N ALA A 31 -2.33 -4.95 -29.07
CA ALA A 31 -2.43 -3.68 -28.34
C ALA A 31 -1.06 -3.08 -28.02
N VAL A 32 -0.11 -3.93 -27.57
CA VAL A 32 1.28 -3.47 -27.33
C VAL A 32 1.94 -2.99 -28.62
N ALA A 33 1.78 -3.75 -29.72
CA ALA A 33 2.35 -3.38 -31.02
C ALA A 33 1.80 -2.02 -31.52
N GLN A 34 0.49 -1.81 -31.38
CA GLN A 34 -0.15 -0.54 -31.72
C GLN A 34 0.36 0.62 -30.86
N GLN A 35 0.47 0.42 -29.54
CA GLN A 35 0.97 1.43 -28.62
C GLN A 35 2.41 1.86 -28.93
N LEU A 36 3.24 0.91 -29.39
CA LEU A 36 4.66 1.15 -29.67
C LEU A 36 4.92 1.53 -31.14
N GLY A 37 3.90 1.55 -32.01
CA GLY A 37 4.06 1.83 -33.44
C GLY A 37 4.87 0.78 -34.20
N VAL A 38 4.87 -0.48 -33.74
CA VAL A 38 5.63 -1.59 -34.37
C VAL A 38 4.71 -2.70 -34.87
N ALA A 39 5.23 -3.56 -35.77
CA ALA A 39 4.46 -4.71 -36.23
C ALA A 39 4.26 -5.74 -35.09
N ARG A 40 3.06 -6.36 -35.00
CA ARG A 40 2.75 -7.40 -34.02
C ARG A 40 3.77 -8.55 -34.03
N SER A 41 4.31 -8.90 -35.20
CA SER A 41 5.34 -9.93 -35.37
C SER A 41 6.63 -9.61 -34.60
N VAL A 42 6.99 -8.34 -34.46
CA VAL A 42 8.16 -7.89 -33.70
C VAL A 42 7.97 -8.20 -32.21
N VAL A 43 6.85 -7.78 -31.64
CA VAL A 43 6.52 -8.03 -30.22
C VAL A 43 6.47 -9.55 -29.94
N THR A 44 5.79 -10.30 -30.84
CA THR A 44 5.67 -11.74 -30.69
C THR A 44 7.04 -12.44 -30.75
N ARG A 45 7.91 -12.03 -31.67
CA ARG A 45 9.26 -12.60 -31.84
C ARG A 45 10.15 -12.32 -30.61
N GLN A 46 10.11 -11.10 -30.08
CA GLN A 46 10.91 -10.72 -28.90
C GLN A 46 10.50 -11.51 -27.65
N VAL A 47 9.21 -11.64 -27.39
CA VAL A 47 8.72 -12.45 -26.26
C VAL A 47 9.05 -13.94 -26.48
N ALA A 48 8.91 -14.46 -27.69
CA ALA A 48 9.28 -15.84 -27.99
C ALA A 48 10.79 -16.09 -27.84
N ALA A 49 11.63 -15.11 -28.22
CA ALA A 49 13.08 -15.18 -28.00
C ALA A 49 13.44 -15.16 -26.51
N LEU A 50 12.71 -14.37 -25.70
CA LEU A 50 12.86 -14.37 -24.22
C LEU A 50 12.50 -15.74 -23.64
N GLU A 51 11.37 -16.35 -24.03
CA GLU A 51 10.97 -17.69 -23.62
C GLU A 51 12.01 -18.75 -24.01
N ALA A 52 12.54 -18.66 -25.24
CA ALA A 52 13.59 -19.57 -25.74
C ALA A 52 14.88 -19.41 -24.92
N HIS A 53 15.28 -18.19 -24.58
CA HIS A 53 16.44 -17.93 -23.73
C HIS A 53 16.30 -18.51 -22.32
N LEU A 54 15.09 -18.43 -21.75
CA LEU A 54 14.79 -18.95 -20.42
C LEU A 54 14.50 -20.47 -20.42
N GLY A 55 14.30 -21.08 -21.58
CA GLY A 55 13.94 -22.49 -21.72
C GLY A 55 12.54 -22.84 -21.20
N VAL A 56 11.67 -21.83 -20.98
CA VAL A 56 10.34 -22.02 -20.39
C VAL A 56 9.31 -21.10 -21.05
N LYS A 57 8.06 -21.57 -21.16
CA LYS A 57 6.95 -20.75 -21.63
C LYS A 57 6.44 -19.85 -20.50
N LEU A 58 6.41 -18.56 -20.77
CA LEU A 58 5.88 -17.53 -19.86
C LEU A 58 4.40 -17.26 -20.12
N MET A 59 3.96 -17.45 -21.37
CA MET A 59 2.59 -17.21 -21.79
C MET A 59 1.96 -18.47 -22.38
N ALA A 60 0.74 -18.78 -21.92
CA ALA A 60 -0.10 -19.80 -22.50
C ALA A 60 -1.07 -19.16 -23.50
N ARG A 61 -1.11 -19.73 -24.71
CA ARG A 61 -2.05 -19.32 -25.75
C ARG A 61 -3.22 -20.30 -25.74
N SER A 62 -4.38 -19.87 -25.27
CA SER A 62 -5.62 -20.54 -25.63
C SER A 62 -6.24 -19.81 -26.83
N THR A 63 -7.10 -20.48 -27.59
CA THR A 63 -7.78 -19.86 -28.74
C THR A 63 -8.68 -18.67 -28.38
N ARG A 64 -8.92 -18.45 -27.09
CA ARG A 64 -9.83 -17.40 -26.59
C ARG A 64 -9.19 -16.35 -25.71
N ARG A 65 -8.06 -16.63 -25.04
CA ARG A 65 -7.39 -15.67 -24.14
C ARG A 65 -5.88 -15.94 -24.05
N LEU A 66 -5.14 -14.84 -23.88
CA LEU A 66 -3.75 -14.86 -23.46
C LEU A 66 -3.72 -14.91 -21.92
N SER A 67 -3.00 -15.85 -21.36
CA SER A 67 -2.81 -15.98 -19.90
C SER A 67 -1.33 -16.24 -19.60
N LEU A 68 -0.91 -15.86 -18.39
CA LEU A 68 0.41 -16.20 -17.89
C LEU A 68 0.44 -17.67 -17.45
N THR A 69 1.58 -18.32 -17.63
CA THR A 69 1.90 -19.58 -16.94
C THR A 69 2.31 -19.29 -15.48
N SER A 70 2.43 -20.32 -14.64
CA SER A 70 2.98 -20.13 -13.28
C SER A 70 4.39 -19.53 -13.33
N ALA A 71 5.24 -20.00 -14.25
CA ALA A 71 6.56 -19.44 -14.50
C ALA A 71 6.47 -17.99 -15.01
N GLY A 72 5.49 -17.69 -15.88
CA GLY A 72 5.23 -16.34 -16.38
C GLY A 72 4.84 -15.37 -15.28
N THR A 73 3.97 -15.78 -14.34
CA THR A 73 3.58 -14.96 -13.19
C THR A 73 4.78 -14.65 -12.30
N ALA A 74 5.56 -15.67 -11.93
CA ALA A 74 6.75 -15.48 -11.10
C ALA A 74 7.82 -14.61 -11.80
N TYR A 75 8.00 -14.79 -13.11
CA TYR A 75 8.97 -14.01 -13.89
C TYR A 75 8.52 -12.58 -14.10
N LEU A 76 7.21 -12.30 -14.25
CA LEU A 76 6.64 -10.97 -14.36
C LEU A 76 7.03 -10.08 -13.16
N GLU A 77 6.88 -10.60 -11.94
CA GLU A 77 7.25 -9.88 -10.73
C GLU A 77 8.76 -9.55 -10.69
N LYS A 78 9.61 -10.50 -11.14
CA LYS A 78 11.06 -10.25 -11.23
C LYS A 78 11.42 -9.24 -12.33
N CYS A 79 10.75 -9.29 -13.48
CA CYS A 79 10.94 -8.29 -14.54
C CYS A 79 10.60 -6.88 -14.06
N ARG A 80 9.50 -6.70 -13.33
CA ARG A 80 9.11 -5.40 -12.77
C ARG A 80 10.20 -4.84 -11.85
N VAL A 81 10.75 -5.67 -10.96
CA VAL A 81 11.85 -5.26 -10.06
C VAL A 81 13.08 -4.84 -10.87
N ILE A 82 13.50 -5.64 -11.84
CA ILE A 82 14.69 -5.37 -12.66
C ILE A 82 14.50 -4.06 -13.47
N LEU A 83 13.37 -3.91 -14.13
CA LEU A 83 13.08 -2.72 -14.94
C LEU A 83 13.01 -1.45 -14.08
N ASN A 84 12.43 -1.53 -12.88
CA ASN A 84 12.45 -0.43 -11.92
C ASN A 84 13.86 -0.05 -11.49
N LEU A 85 14.77 -1.02 -11.29
CA LEU A 85 16.17 -0.76 -10.96
C LEU A 85 16.93 -0.11 -12.12
N VAL A 86 16.66 -0.51 -13.36
CA VAL A 86 17.26 0.11 -14.56
C VAL A 86 16.77 1.55 -14.71
N ASP A 87 15.45 1.77 -14.62
CA ASP A 87 14.87 3.12 -14.68
C ASP A 87 15.43 4.02 -13.57
N ALA A 88 15.66 3.46 -12.39
CA ALA A 88 16.26 4.15 -11.28
C ALA A 88 17.70 4.57 -11.59
N ALA A 89 18.53 3.64 -12.07
CA ALA A 89 19.93 3.91 -12.42
C ALA A 89 20.07 4.95 -13.56
N GLU A 90 19.17 4.89 -14.55
CA GLU A 90 19.13 5.89 -15.63
C GLU A 90 18.66 7.26 -15.13
N SER A 91 17.74 7.29 -14.18
CA SER A 91 17.25 8.54 -13.57
C SER A 91 18.33 9.25 -12.78
N ASP A 92 19.17 8.56 -12.05
CA ASP A 92 20.25 9.14 -11.24
C ASP A 92 21.26 9.93 -12.06
N VAL A 93 21.57 9.44 -13.26
CA VAL A 93 22.49 10.12 -14.18
C VAL A 93 21.88 11.38 -14.81
N ALA A 94 20.53 11.48 -14.81
CA ALA A 94 19.76 12.55 -15.44
C ALA A 94 19.06 13.50 -14.43
N GLU A 95 19.31 13.37 -13.14
CA GLU A 95 18.43 13.75 -12.02
C GLU A 95 18.15 15.23 -11.78
N GLU A 96 18.86 16.17 -12.34
CA GLU A 96 18.62 17.58 -11.97
C GLU A 96 17.62 18.34 -12.88
N ARG A 97 17.12 17.75 -13.98
CA ARG A 97 16.36 18.53 -14.97
C ARG A 97 15.13 17.87 -15.60
N ARG A 98 14.69 16.69 -15.21
CA ARG A 98 13.56 16.02 -15.88
C ARG A 98 12.37 15.78 -14.96
N ALA A 99 11.15 16.00 -15.49
CA ALA A 99 9.90 15.62 -14.81
C ALA A 99 9.89 14.12 -14.50
N PRO A 100 9.32 13.70 -13.35
CA PRO A 100 9.20 12.27 -13.01
C PRO A 100 8.34 11.53 -14.02
N ARG A 101 8.71 10.31 -14.38
CA ARG A 101 8.02 9.45 -15.36
C ARG A 101 8.09 7.97 -14.99
N GLY A 102 7.17 7.18 -15.58
CA GLY A 102 7.09 5.73 -15.35
C GLY A 102 6.01 5.36 -14.32
N ASN A 103 5.86 4.07 -14.01
CA ASN A 103 4.81 3.59 -13.11
C ASN A 103 5.29 3.50 -11.67
N ILE A 104 4.39 3.81 -10.72
CA ILE A 104 4.56 3.58 -9.29
C ILE A 104 3.48 2.61 -8.83
N ARG A 105 3.89 1.44 -8.34
CA ARG A 105 2.99 0.47 -7.73
C ARG A 105 2.99 0.64 -6.21
N MET A 106 1.79 0.83 -5.65
CA MET A 106 1.63 1.19 -4.26
C MET A 106 0.69 0.27 -3.51
N SER A 107 1.00 0.02 -2.23
CA SER A 107 0.06 -0.58 -1.29
C SER A 107 -0.35 0.43 -0.23
N LEU A 108 -1.65 0.67 -0.12
CA LEU A 108 -2.25 1.75 0.65
C LEU A 108 -3.22 1.18 1.69
N PRO A 109 -3.31 1.75 2.90
CA PRO A 109 -4.30 1.32 3.88
C PRO A 109 -5.70 1.68 3.40
N LEU A 110 -6.68 0.78 3.59
CA LEU A 110 -7.99 0.91 2.96
C LEU A 110 -8.68 2.22 3.35
N SER A 111 -9.01 2.42 4.60
CA SER A 111 -9.82 3.58 5.04
C SER A 111 -9.08 4.91 4.90
N PHE A 112 -7.83 4.96 5.34
CA PHE A 112 -6.99 6.16 5.22
C PHE A 112 -6.65 6.46 3.76
N GLY A 113 -6.36 5.41 3.00
CA GLY A 113 -6.06 5.49 1.57
C GLY A 113 -7.21 6.13 0.80
N LEU A 114 -8.42 5.65 0.98
CA LEU A 114 -9.60 6.18 0.30
C LEU A 114 -9.95 7.61 0.73
N LYS A 115 -9.86 7.92 2.03
CA LYS A 115 -10.33 9.21 2.56
C LYS A 115 -9.29 10.34 2.44
N ARG A 116 -8.03 10.03 2.63
CA ARG A 116 -6.97 11.05 2.74
C ARG A 116 -5.94 10.99 1.62
N LEU A 117 -5.55 9.78 1.17
CA LEU A 117 -4.51 9.67 0.14
C LEU A 117 -5.07 9.74 -1.28
N ALA A 118 -6.23 9.14 -1.56
CA ALA A 118 -6.76 9.12 -2.93
C ALA A 118 -6.92 10.50 -3.56
N PRO A 119 -7.47 11.53 -2.88
CA PRO A 119 -7.51 12.88 -3.45
C PRO A 119 -6.14 13.44 -3.78
N LEU A 120 -5.14 13.22 -2.90
CA LEU A 120 -3.77 13.69 -3.10
C LEU A 120 -3.06 12.94 -4.24
N LEU A 121 -3.28 11.63 -4.36
CA LEU A 121 -2.72 10.81 -5.42
C LEU A 121 -3.30 11.18 -6.78
N LEU A 122 -4.58 11.50 -6.86
CA LEU A 122 -5.22 11.99 -8.07
C LEU A 122 -4.70 13.40 -8.46
N GLU A 123 -4.49 14.30 -7.49
CA GLU A 123 -3.82 15.58 -7.71
C GLU A 123 -2.39 15.37 -8.24
N PHE A 124 -1.65 14.43 -7.65
CA PHE A 124 -0.31 14.08 -8.11
C PHE A 124 -0.32 13.57 -9.56
N ALA A 125 -1.23 12.68 -9.91
CA ALA A 125 -1.37 12.16 -11.28
C ALA A 125 -1.68 13.25 -12.31
N GLN A 126 -2.52 14.25 -11.93
CA GLN A 126 -2.79 15.41 -12.78
C GLN A 126 -1.55 16.29 -12.95
N ARG A 127 -0.77 16.48 -11.90
CA ARG A 127 0.45 17.29 -11.92
C ARG A 127 1.59 16.65 -12.70
N TYR A 128 1.66 15.31 -12.72
CA TYR A 128 2.73 14.53 -13.35
C TYR A 128 2.15 13.49 -14.32
N PRO A 129 1.68 13.91 -15.52
CA PRO A 129 0.94 13.05 -16.44
C PRO A 129 1.76 11.89 -17.03
N GLU A 130 3.10 11.95 -16.94
CA GLU A 130 3.97 10.85 -17.35
C GLU A 130 4.19 9.78 -16.25
N VAL A 131 3.58 9.98 -15.05
CA VAL A 131 3.63 9.01 -13.96
C VAL A 131 2.32 8.23 -13.90
N GLY A 132 2.39 6.92 -14.13
CA GLY A 132 1.28 5.99 -13.87
C GLY A 132 1.25 5.59 -12.40
N LEU A 133 0.04 5.46 -11.83
CA LEU A 133 -0.17 5.00 -10.46
C LEU A 133 -0.96 3.70 -10.46
N ASP A 134 -0.40 2.63 -9.89
CA ASP A 134 -1.04 1.35 -9.63
C ASP A 134 -1.26 1.23 -8.11
N MET A 135 -2.51 1.33 -7.67
CA MET A 135 -2.89 1.50 -6.26
C MET A 135 -3.67 0.29 -5.74
N ASP A 136 -3.05 -0.51 -4.86
CA ASP A 136 -3.71 -1.60 -4.12
C ASP A 136 -4.12 -1.11 -2.72
N TYR A 137 -5.43 -1.07 -2.47
CA TYR A 137 -5.99 -0.67 -1.16
C TYR A 137 -6.22 -1.90 -0.30
N THR A 138 -5.35 -2.09 0.69
CA THR A 138 -5.40 -3.26 1.57
C THR A 138 -4.83 -2.97 2.96
N ASP A 139 -5.47 -3.54 4.00
CA ASP A 139 -4.96 -3.51 5.37
C ASP A 139 -4.12 -4.75 5.70
N ARG A 140 -3.97 -5.71 4.75
CA ARG A 140 -3.05 -6.83 4.90
C ARG A 140 -1.60 -6.36 4.82
N ARG A 141 -0.73 -7.07 5.48
CA ARG A 141 0.70 -6.86 5.32
C ARG A 141 1.16 -7.45 3.98
N VAL A 142 1.86 -6.64 3.19
CA VAL A 142 2.42 -7.03 1.89
C VAL A 142 3.93 -7.22 1.99
N ASN A 143 4.48 -8.15 1.23
CA ASN A 143 5.91 -8.25 1.01
C ASN A 143 6.29 -7.36 -0.18
N LEU A 144 6.93 -6.22 0.09
CA LEU A 144 7.20 -5.21 -0.93
C LEU A 144 8.07 -5.75 -2.07
N ILE A 145 9.02 -6.64 -1.75
CA ILE A 145 9.94 -7.21 -2.74
C ILE A 145 9.23 -8.27 -3.58
N GLU A 146 8.54 -9.22 -2.95
CA GLU A 146 7.88 -10.32 -3.65
C GLU A 146 6.71 -9.84 -4.50
N GLU A 147 5.98 -8.80 -4.04
CA GLU A 147 4.83 -8.24 -4.75
C GLU A 147 5.20 -7.06 -5.65
N ALA A 148 6.51 -6.76 -5.81
CA ALA A 148 7.04 -5.66 -6.61
C ALA A 148 6.37 -4.30 -6.31
N ILE A 149 6.20 -3.99 -5.04
CA ILE A 149 5.63 -2.73 -4.55
C ILE A 149 6.74 -1.70 -4.41
N ASP A 150 6.62 -0.56 -5.06
CA ASP A 150 7.58 0.54 -5.00
C ASP A 150 7.46 1.35 -3.71
N LEU A 151 6.22 1.51 -3.21
CA LEU A 151 5.89 2.31 -2.04
C LEU A 151 4.71 1.71 -1.29
N SER A 152 4.84 1.53 0.01
CA SER A 152 3.70 1.22 0.88
C SER A 152 3.47 2.34 1.89
N ILE A 153 2.22 2.77 2.04
CA ILE A 153 1.83 3.65 3.14
C ILE A 153 1.19 2.79 4.23
N ARG A 154 1.63 2.97 5.47
CA ARG A 154 1.11 2.21 6.61
C ARG A 154 0.87 3.11 7.82
N LEU A 155 -0.19 2.78 8.55
CA LEU A 155 -0.49 3.38 9.84
C LEU A 155 -0.09 2.38 10.93
N THR A 156 0.85 2.76 11.76
CA THR A 156 1.34 1.86 12.83
C THR A 156 1.89 2.65 14.01
N ARG A 157 1.85 2.05 15.18
CA ARG A 157 2.54 2.53 16.38
C ARG A 157 3.93 1.94 16.52
N LYS A 158 4.19 0.81 15.84
CA LYS A 158 5.46 0.08 15.94
C LYS A 158 5.95 -0.31 14.56
N LEU A 159 7.09 0.23 14.19
CA LEU A 159 7.83 -0.18 13.00
C LEU A 159 8.56 -1.49 13.27
N GLN A 160 8.74 -2.30 12.24
CA GLN A 160 9.57 -3.49 12.34
C GLN A 160 10.99 -3.18 11.87
N GLY A 161 11.98 -3.88 12.42
CA GLY A 161 13.37 -3.71 12.01
C GLY A 161 13.59 -4.17 10.56
N GLY A 162 14.41 -3.41 9.82
CA GLY A 162 14.80 -3.72 8.45
C GLY A 162 14.06 -2.94 7.36
N ASP A 163 12.97 -2.27 7.67
CA ASP A 163 12.26 -1.42 6.70
C ASP A 163 12.97 -0.06 6.54
N VAL A 164 13.08 0.41 5.30
CA VAL A 164 13.42 1.80 5.03
C VAL A 164 12.14 2.62 5.14
N VAL A 165 12.06 3.45 6.17
CA VAL A 165 10.82 4.15 6.49
C VAL A 165 11.02 5.66 6.58
N ARG A 166 10.02 6.41 6.12
CA ARG A 166 9.90 7.84 6.33
C ARG A 166 8.55 8.14 6.99
N ARG A 167 8.55 8.80 8.15
CA ARG A 167 7.32 9.30 8.74
C ARG A 167 6.82 10.47 7.89
N ILE A 168 5.55 10.41 7.45
CA ILE A 168 4.91 11.44 6.64
C ILE A 168 3.75 12.14 7.37
N GLY A 169 3.38 11.66 8.56
CA GLY A 169 2.33 12.26 9.36
C GLY A 169 2.00 11.45 10.61
N SER A 170 0.95 11.87 11.30
CA SER A 170 0.32 11.14 12.40
C SER A 170 -1.17 11.42 12.45
N GLY A 171 -1.94 10.52 13.08
CA GLY A 171 -3.35 10.66 13.38
C GLY A 171 -3.60 10.54 14.87
N ARG A 172 -4.51 11.36 15.40
CA ARG A 172 -4.94 11.25 16.80
C ARG A 172 -5.88 10.07 16.96
N MET A 173 -5.72 9.34 18.06
CA MET A 173 -6.60 8.26 18.43
C MET A 173 -7.61 8.75 19.47
N GLN A 174 -8.87 8.40 19.30
CA GLN A 174 -9.96 8.78 20.22
C GLN A 174 -10.78 7.56 20.60
N VAL A 175 -11.19 7.52 21.86
CA VAL A 175 -12.13 6.51 22.36
C VAL A 175 -13.54 7.05 22.17
N VAL A 176 -14.40 6.25 21.57
CA VAL A 176 -15.79 6.63 21.28
C VAL A 176 -16.78 5.52 21.62
N ALA A 177 -18.00 5.92 21.95
CA ALA A 177 -19.15 5.02 22.10
C ALA A 177 -20.44 5.72 21.65
N ALA A 178 -21.47 4.95 21.35
CA ALA A 178 -22.80 5.52 21.11
C ALA A 178 -23.40 6.06 22.41
N PRO A 179 -24.18 7.19 22.36
CA PRO A 179 -24.90 7.70 23.52
C PRO A 179 -25.79 6.65 24.21
N ASP A 180 -26.50 5.84 23.41
CA ASP A 180 -27.37 4.78 23.92
C ASP A 180 -26.61 3.67 24.64
N TYR A 181 -25.37 3.35 24.21
CA TYR A 181 -24.51 2.42 24.91
C TYR A 181 -24.14 2.95 26.29
N LEU A 182 -23.72 4.21 26.34
CA LEU A 182 -23.31 4.88 27.58
C LEU A 182 -24.48 5.06 28.56
N ALA A 183 -25.69 5.32 28.06
CA ALA A 183 -26.89 5.38 28.88
C ALA A 183 -27.21 4.03 29.56
N ARG A 184 -26.95 2.93 28.89
CA ARG A 184 -27.23 1.57 29.41
C ARG A 184 -26.12 1.01 30.30
N HIS A 185 -24.86 1.29 29.98
CA HIS A 185 -23.70 0.64 30.61
C HIS A 185 -22.84 1.57 31.47
N GLY A 186 -23.20 2.87 31.52
CA GLY A 186 -22.40 3.90 32.19
C GLY A 186 -21.28 4.45 31.28
N ARG A 187 -20.76 5.62 31.68
CA ARG A 187 -19.64 6.28 31.01
C ARG A 187 -18.36 6.02 31.82
N PRO A 188 -17.37 5.32 31.28
CA PRO A 188 -16.12 5.11 31.99
C PRO A 188 -15.40 6.44 32.21
N GLN A 189 -14.95 6.69 33.44
CA GLN A 189 -14.24 7.89 33.88
C GLN A 189 -12.72 7.70 33.85
N HIS A 190 -12.25 6.44 33.90
CA HIS A 190 -10.85 6.08 33.89
C HIS A 190 -10.61 4.86 32.96
N PRO A 191 -9.46 4.77 32.24
CA PRO A 191 -9.18 3.64 31.37
C PRO A 191 -9.24 2.25 32.02
N SER A 192 -9.00 2.15 33.34
CA SER A 192 -9.13 0.89 34.08
C SER A 192 -10.56 0.32 34.10
N GLU A 193 -11.56 1.16 33.90
CA GLU A 193 -12.97 0.74 33.88
C GLU A 193 -13.34 0.03 32.57
N LEU A 194 -12.52 0.14 31.51
CA LEU A 194 -12.73 -0.53 30.23
C LEU A 194 -12.81 -2.06 30.36
N ILE A 195 -12.27 -2.64 31.43
CA ILE A 195 -12.38 -4.08 31.69
C ILE A 195 -13.84 -4.52 31.97
N HIS A 196 -14.70 -3.59 32.38
CA HIS A 196 -16.12 -3.81 32.64
C HIS A 196 -17.01 -3.46 31.43
N HIS A 197 -16.42 -3.00 30.33
CA HIS A 197 -17.13 -2.65 29.10
C HIS A 197 -16.82 -3.61 27.97
N GLU A 198 -17.76 -3.77 27.04
CA GLU A 198 -17.47 -4.37 25.75
C GLU A 198 -16.65 -3.40 24.92
N CYS A 199 -15.48 -3.82 24.48
CA CYS A 199 -14.62 -3.06 23.59
C CYS A 199 -14.59 -3.69 22.20
N LEU A 200 -14.36 -2.88 21.18
CA LEU A 200 -14.33 -3.32 19.80
C LEU A 200 -12.87 -3.33 19.32
N GLY A 201 -12.35 -4.51 19.01
CA GLY A 201 -10.92 -4.73 18.85
C GLY A 201 -10.48 -4.90 17.43
N TYR A 202 -9.28 -4.40 17.10
CA TYR A 202 -8.62 -4.80 15.87
C TYR A 202 -8.19 -6.26 15.93
N THR A 203 -8.41 -7.02 14.84
CA THR A 203 -7.88 -8.36 14.69
C THR A 203 -6.35 -8.25 14.63
N SER A 204 -5.68 -8.55 15.74
CA SER A 204 -4.23 -8.64 15.81
C SER A 204 -3.83 -10.07 16.15
N ALA A 205 -2.68 -10.51 15.70
CA ALA A 205 -2.12 -11.79 16.09
C ALA A 205 -1.77 -11.77 17.59
N GLY A 206 -2.69 -12.20 18.46
CA GLY A 206 -2.46 -12.28 19.89
C GLY A 206 -3.75 -12.38 20.70
N ALA A 207 -3.73 -13.15 21.78
CA ALA A 207 -4.92 -13.51 22.55
C ALA A 207 -5.39 -12.42 23.53
N VAL A 208 -4.54 -11.46 23.92
CA VAL A 208 -4.89 -10.40 24.87
C VAL A 208 -4.77 -9.04 24.20
N GLN A 209 -5.91 -8.37 24.07
CA GLN A 209 -5.92 -7.00 23.59
C GLN A 209 -5.78 -6.04 24.76
N SER A 210 -4.92 -5.04 24.59
CA SER A 210 -4.78 -3.94 25.53
C SER A 210 -4.73 -2.62 24.81
N TRP A 211 -5.34 -1.60 25.40
CA TRP A 211 -5.23 -0.22 24.91
C TRP A 211 -4.28 0.57 25.80
N GLN A 212 -3.55 1.49 25.18
CA GLN A 212 -2.58 2.30 25.87
C GLN A 212 -3.08 3.74 26.00
N PHE A 213 -2.87 4.34 27.17
CA PHE A 213 -3.26 5.71 27.48
C PHE A 213 -2.17 6.42 28.26
N MET A 214 -2.12 7.73 28.13
CA MET A 214 -1.31 8.59 29.00
C MET A 214 -2.07 8.85 30.28
N VAL A 215 -1.55 8.33 31.41
CA VAL A 215 -2.09 8.53 32.75
C VAL A 215 -1.02 9.20 33.60
N ALA A 216 -1.31 10.37 34.15
CA ALA A 216 -0.37 11.17 34.95
C ALA A 216 1.03 11.33 34.27
N GLY A 217 1.07 11.50 32.94
CA GLY A 217 2.29 11.67 32.18
C GLY A 217 3.06 10.37 31.86
N LYS A 218 2.52 9.21 32.23
CA LYS A 218 3.10 7.89 31.91
C LYS A 218 2.21 7.12 30.96
N LEU A 219 2.83 6.35 30.08
CA LEU A 219 2.11 5.45 29.17
C LEU A 219 1.78 4.15 29.92
N GLU A 220 0.50 3.92 30.11
CA GLU A 220 -0.03 2.72 30.78
C GLU A 220 -0.87 1.88 29.83
N SER A 221 -0.91 0.57 30.06
CA SER A 221 -1.61 -0.42 29.23
C SER A 221 -2.77 -1.04 30.01
N PHE A 222 -3.96 -0.98 29.44
CA PHE A 222 -5.19 -1.48 30.07
C PHE A 222 -5.76 -2.63 29.24
N PRO A 223 -6.00 -3.81 29.85
CA PRO A 223 -6.60 -4.93 29.15
C PRO A 223 -8.05 -4.60 28.79
N VAL A 224 -8.46 -5.01 27.59
CA VAL A 224 -9.82 -4.85 27.09
C VAL A 224 -10.39 -6.20 26.65
N ARG A 225 -11.71 -6.34 26.77
CA ARG A 225 -12.44 -7.51 26.29
C ARG A 225 -13.11 -7.15 24.97
N SER A 226 -12.93 -7.99 23.95
CA SER A 226 -13.45 -7.73 22.61
C SER A 226 -14.22 -8.94 22.09
N ARG A 227 -15.54 -8.84 22.07
CA ARG A 227 -16.41 -9.83 21.44
C ARG A 227 -16.48 -9.63 19.91
N VAL A 228 -16.43 -8.39 19.47
CA VAL A 228 -16.42 -8.03 18.04
C VAL A 228 -15.03 -7.55 17.67
N GLN A 229 -14.44 -8.19 16.66
CA GLN A 229 -13.12 -7.87 16.16
C GLN A 229 -13.15 -7.75 14.63
N ALA A 230 -12.41 -6.80 14.09
CA ALA A 230 -12.23 -6.61 12.64
C ALA A 230 -10.85 -6.03 12.35
N ASN A 231 -10.38 -6.21 11.13
CA ASN A 231 -9.16 -5.57 10.61
C ASN A 231 -9.43 -4.21 9.97
N ASN A 232 -10.63 -3.66 10.13
CA ASN A 232 -11.02 -2.39 9.54
C ASN A 232 -11.75 -1.49 10.56
N GLY A 233 -11.27 -0.25 10.70
CA GLY A 233 -11.79 0.70 11.70
C GLY A 233 -13.19 1.25 11.39
N GLU A 234 -13.59 1.28 10.11
CA GLU A 234 -14.95 1.69 9.73
C GLU A 234 -15.99 0.73 10.30
N VAL A 235 -15.73 -0.58 10.19
CA VAL A 235 -16.62 -1.61 10.73
C VAL A 235 -16.70 -1.51 12.26
N LEU A 236 -15.56 -1.29 12.92
CA LEU A 236 -15.52 -1.14 14.38
C LEU A 236 -16.23 0.13 14.85
N THR A 237 -16.11 1.22 14.11
CA THR A 237 -16.82 2.47 14.43
C THR A 237 -18.32 2.34 14.18
N GLU A 238 -18.73 1.65 13.11
CA GLU A 238 -20.13 1.35 12.86
C GLU A 238 -20.73 0.48 13.96
N ALA A 239 -19.99 -0.55 14.42
CA ALA A 239 -20.40 -1.37 15.56
C ALA A 239 -20.55 -0.54 16.85
N ALA A 240 -19.63 0.41 17.10
CA ALA A 240 -19.75 1.35 18.23
C ALA A 240 -21.02 2.20 18.10
N ALA A 241 -21.28 2.76 16.91
CA ALA A 241 -22.46 3.58 16.62
C ALA A 241 -23.78 2.82 16.76
N GLN A 242 -23.77 1.50 16.62
CA GLN A 242 -24.91 0.62 16.88
C GLN A 242 -25.01 0.20 18.35
N GLY A 243 -24.17 0.75 19.24
CA GLY A 243 -24.23 0.47 20.67
C GLY A 243 -23.70 -0.93 21.06
N LEU A 244 -22.82 -1.53 20.25
CA LEU A 244 -22.21 -2.84 20.54
C LEU A 244 -21.02 -2.75 21.49
N GLY A 245 -20.49 -1.53 21.75
CA GLY A 245 -19.37 -1.35 22.65
C GLY A 245 -18.60 -0.05 22.43
N ILE A 246 -17.44 0.03 23.02
CA ILE A 246 -16.50 1.15 22.97
C ILE A 246 -15.44 0.86 21.89
N SER A 247 -15.09 1.86 21.07
CA SER A 247 -14.07 1.74 20.03
C SER A 247 -12.96 2.77 20.21
N LEU A 248 -11.71 2.39 19.95
CA LEU A 248 -10.54 3.28 19.89
C LEU A 248 -10.12 3.40 18.43
N GLN A 249 -10.35 4.58 17.82
CA GLN A 249 -10.16 4.79 16.39
C GLN A 249 -9.43 6.11 16.10
N PRO A 250 -8.76 6.20 14.93
CA PRO A 250 -8.18 7.46 14.49
C PRO A 250 -9.27 8.45 14.03
N ASP A 251 -8.97 9.73 14.20
CA ASP A 251 -9.85 10.86 13.91
C ASP A 251 -10.44 10.82 12.48
N PHE A 252 -9.64 10.53 11.46
CA PHE A 252 -10.10 10.48 10.07
C PHE A 252 -11.20 9.42 9.81
N ILE A 253 -11.35 8.42 10.69
CA ILE A 253 -12.47 7.46 10.64
C ILE A 253 -13.70 8.05 11.33
N LEU A 254 -13.48 8.75 12.44
CA LEU A 254 -14.53 9.20 13.34
C LEU A 254 -15.31 10.40 12.83
N ASP A 255 -14.71 11.27 11.99
CA ASP A 255 -15.26 12.57 11.57
C ASP A 255 -16.76 12.53 11.23
N ARG A 256 -17.18 11.61 10.36
CA ARG A 256 -18.59 11.49 9.95
C ARG A 256 -19.52 10.99 11.05
N PHE A 257 -19.03 10.13 11.94
CA PHE A 257 -19.83 9.56 13.03
C PHE A 257 -20.04 10.56 14.15
N LEU A 258 -19.02 11.34 14.46
CA LEU A 258 -19.07 12.44 15.42
C LEU A 258 -19.98 13.56 14.90
N ALA A 259 -19.82 13.98 13.65
CA ALA A 259 -20.66 15.01 13.03
C ALA A 259 -22.15 14.60 12.99
N ALA A 260 -22.45 13.32 12.84
CA ALA A 260 -23.80 12.80 12.86
C ALA A 260 -24.34 12.50 14.28
N GLY A 261 -23.56 12.72 15.34
CA GLY A 261 -23.93 12.40 16.72
C GLY A 261 -24.15 10.91 17.00
N ARG A 262 -23.64 10.03 16.12
CA ARG A 262 -23.83 8.57 16.25
C ARG A 262 -22.90 7.96 17.29
N VAL A 263 -21.77 8.60 17.53
CA VAL A 263 -20.83 8.30 18.60
C VAL A 263 -20.39 9.61 19.27
N GLU A 264 -19.96 9.55 20.49
CA GLU A 264 -19.37 10.66 21.22
C GLU A 264 -18.02 10.26 21.85
N PRO A 265 -17.07 11.21 22.01
CA PRO A 265 -15.78 10.94 22.60
C PRO A 265 -15.93 10.73 24.12
N ILE A 266 -15.17 9.75 24.61
CA ILE A 266 -15.04 9.44 26.04
C ILE A 266 -13.57 9.35 26.43
N LEU A 267 -13.27 9.34 27.73
CA LEU A 267 -11.91 9.27 28.26
C LEU A 267 -10.96 10.33 27.69
N THR A 268 -11.47 11.51 27.37
CA THR A 268 -10.72 12.60 26.70
C THR A 268 -9.56 13.14 27.55
N ALA A 269 -9.62 12.98 28.88
CA ALA A 269 -8.52 13.31 29.79
C ALA A 269 -7.32 12.35 29.70
N PHE A 270 -7.49 11.20 29.02
CA PHE A 270 -6.49 10.14 28.88
C PHE A 270 -6.18 9.91 27.42
N PRO A 271 -5.33 10.74 26.80
CA PRO A 271 -5.04 10.59 25.39
C PRO A 271 -4.32 9.26 25.10
N ALA A 272 -4.76 8.58 24.04
CA ALA A 272 -4.05 7.43 23.51
C ALA A 272 -2.87 7.88 22.65
N PRO A 273 -1.80 7.07 22.52
CA PRO A 273 -0.67 7.37 21.65
C PRO A 273 -1.11 7.59 20.20
N GLU A 274 -0.48 8.56 19.54
CA GLU A 274 -0.72 8.82 18.14
C GLU A 274 -0.42 7.60 17.25
N LEU A 275 -1.13 7.50 16.16
CA LEU A 275 -0.89 6.54 15.11
C LEU A 275 0.01 7.18 14.06
N GLY A 276 1.26 6.71 13.95
CA GLY A 276 2.19 7.22 12.96
C GLY A 276 1.81 6.79 11.54
N ILE A 277 1.97 7.68 10.57
CA ILE A 277 1.77 7.43 9.15
C ILE A 277 3.15 7.37 8.51
N TYR A 278 3.45 6.24 7.87
CA TYR A 278 4.77 5.95 7.34
C TYR A 278 4.71 5.57 5.87
N ALA A 279 5.63 6.13 5.10
CA ALA A 279 6.01 5.65 3.79
C ALA A 279 7.09 4.58 3.99
N ILE A 280 6.85 3.38 3.49
CA ILE A 280 7.75 2.23 3.62
C ILE A 280 8.19 1.83 2.22
N LEU A 281 9.50 1.70 2.06
CA LEU A 281 10.15 1.33 0.80
C LEU A 281 10.72 -0.09 0.91
N PRO A 282 10.82 -0.83 -0.19
CA PRO A 282 11.61 -2.05 -0.20
C PRO A 282 13.04 -1.72 0.24
N SER A 283 13.71 -2.63 0.94
CA SER A 283 15.05 -2.46 1.54
C SER A 283 16.16 -2.28 0.49
N ASN A 284 15.91 -1.51 -0.54
CA ASN A 284 16.80 -1.25 -1.65
C ASN A 284 17.55 0.07 -1.46
N ARG A 285 18.80 0.04 -1.80
CA ARG A 285 19.74 1.16 -1.68
C ARG A 285 19.38 2.35 -2.59
N HIS A 286 18.41 2.17 -3.51
CA HIS A 286 18.08 3.16 -4.50
C HIS A 286 16.55 3.37 -4.60
N VAL A 287 16.11 4.62 -4.41
CA VAL A 287 14.69 5.02 -4.52
C VAL A 287 14.50 5.77 -5.83
N PRO A 288 13.68 5.28 -6.78
CA PRO A 288 13.44 5.94 -8.05
C PRO A 288 12.96 7.39 -7.87
N HIS A 289 13.41 8.29 -8.74
CA HIS A 289 13.08 9.73 -8.68
C HIS A 289 11.57 9.97 -8.56
N ARG A 290 10.73 9.29 -9.37
CA ARG A 290 9.27 9.36 -9.31
C ARG A 290 8.69 9.03 -7.93
N VAL A 291 9.26 8.03 -7.24
CA VAL A 291 8.82 7.62 -5.90
C VAL A 291 9.23 8.67 -4.86
N ARG A 292 10.42 9.25 -5.00
CA ARG A 292 10.94 10.31 -4.13
C ARG A 292 10.06 11.56 -4.23
N VAL A 293 9.75 12.01 -5.47
CA VAL A 293 8.87 13.15 -5.72
C VAL A 293 7.47 12.92 -5.14
N LEU A 294 6.93 11.71 -5.28
CA LEU A 294 5.64 11.36 -4.67
C LEU A 294 5.69 11.39 -3.14
N MET A 295 6.73 10.83 -2.53
CA MET A 295 6.89 10.86 -1.07
C MET A 295 7.00 12.29 -0.53
N ASP A 296 7.74 13.17 -1.21
CA ASP A 296 7.85 14.58 -0.83
C ASP A 296 6.53 15.31 -0.99
N PHE A 297 5.80 15.03 -2.07
CA PHE A 297 4.47 15.56 -2.30
C PHE A 297 3.48 15.15 -1.21
N LEU A 298 3.48 13.88 -0.80
CA LEU A 298 2.62 13.38 0.28
C LEU A 298 3.05 13.92 1.65
N ALA A 299 4.34 13.94 1.96
CA ALA A 299 4.84 14.44 3.24
C ALA A 299 4.48 15.90 3.49
N ALA A 300 4.46 16.72 2.43
CA ALA A 300 4.07 18.13 2.53
C ALA A 300 2.57 18.34 2.78
N ARG A 301 1.71 17.33 2.59
CA ARG A 301 0.24 17.47 2.62
C ARG A 301 -0.46 16.58 3.65
N VAL A 302 0.06 15.40 3.92
CA VAL A 302 -0.55 14.44 4.86
C VAL A 302 -0.43 14.90 6.31
N GLY A 303 0.62 15.66 6.67
CA GLY A 303 0.86 16.13 8.03
C GLY A 303 0.18 17.47 8.39
N VAL A 304 -0.59 18.06 7.48
CA VAL A 304 -1.20 19.40 7.63
C VAL A 304 -2.71 19.34 7.94
N ALA A 305 -3.24 18.14 8.19
CA ALA A 305 -4.67 17.93 8.47
C ALA A 305 -4.95 17.77 9.96
#